data_a997a158f3d09f8a101e31897b3dee7f
#
_entry.id   a997a158f3d09f8a101e31897b3dee7f
#
_cell.length_a   1.000
_cell.length_b   1.000
_cell.length_c   1.000
_cell.angle_alpha   90.00
_cell.angle_beta   90.00
_cell.angle_gamma   90.00
#
_symmetry.space_group_name_H-M   'P 1'
#
loop_
_entity.id
_entity.type
_entity.pdbx_description
1 polymer ?
#
loop_
_entity_poly.entity_id
_entity_poly.type
_entity_poly.pdbx_seq_one_letter_code
_entity_poly.pdbx_strand_id
1 'polypeptide(L)'
;ASLNARQDRIRETYRYNESSGNLRVDSISDVKDIKGKVELPATYTVGILLQKFAVPNKEGGWILAADYTQTRWDDYRFYGQKDSVKNNWSLRLGGQLSPVPKRSYFSNIAYRFGCVLGPDYIRVGNTLSQLGFTFGLGLPVPISRQAPNQVTFVNMAFELNQRGNNDNLLRENLFRFSLGFSLSDIWFAKRRYD
;
A
#
# COMPACT_ATOMS: atom_id res chain seq x y z
N ALA A 1 -5.33 13.21 15.01
CA ALA A 1 -5.77 12.30 16.09
C ALA A 1 -4.69 12.21 17.15
N SER A 2 -5.06 12.01 18.41
CA SER A 2 -4.11 11.82 19.51
C SER A 2 -4.38 10.50 20.23
N LEU A 3 -3.31 9.79 20.58
CA LEU A 3 -3.35 8.54 21.31
C LEU A 3 -2.61 8.72 22.64
N ASN A 4 -3.19 8.23 23.74
CA ASN A 4 -2.47 8.14 25.00
C ASN A 4 -1.51 6.95 24.93
N ALA A 5 -0.28 7.16 25.32
CA ALA A 5 0.77 6.16 25.29
C ALA A 5 1.54 6.13 26.61
N ARG A 6 2.14 4.97 26.92
CA ARG A 6 3.05 4.77 28.04
C ARG A 6 4.33 4.15 27.52
N GLN A 7 5.46 4.56 28.06
CA GLN A 7 6.76 3.98 27.72
C GLN A 7 7.60 3.81 28.97
N ASP A 8 8.43 2.77 28.94
CA ASP A 8 9.53 2.60 29.88
C ASP A 8 10.82 3.01 29.19
N ARG A 9 11.66 3.75 29.91
CA ARG A 9 12.95 4.22 29.38
C ARG A 9 14.04 3.73 30.30
N ILE A 10 14.87 2.83 29.79
CA ILE A 10 16.02 2.29 30.49
C ILE A 10 17.29 2.77 29.77
N ARG A 11 18.23 3.31 30.50
CA ARG A 11 19.56 3.66 30.00
C ARG A 11 20.60 2.94 30.85
N GLU A 12 21.38 2.10 30.19
CA GLU A 12 22.39 1.27 30.82
C GLU A 12 23.74 1.45 30.12
N THR A 13 24.84 1.33 30.88
CA THR A 13 26.19 1.33 30.34
C THR A 13 26.75 -0.07 30.38
N TYR A 14 27.29 -0.51 29.27
CA TYR A 14 27.94 -1.81 29.12
C TYR A 14 29.42 -1.60 28.84
N ARG A 15 30.26 -2.44 29.44
CA ARG A 15 31.67 -2.57 29.07
C ARG A 15 31.85 -3.89 28.33
N TYR A 16 32.46 -3.83 27.17
CA TYR A 16 32.90 -5.03 26.47
C TYR A 16 34.15 -5.63 27.10
N ASN A 17 34.15 -6.93 27.35
CA ASN A 17 35.29 -7.70 27.80
C ASN A 17 35.41 -8.92 26.89
N GLU A 18 36.61 -9.18 26.35
CA GLU A 18 36.87 -10.28 25.42
C GLU A 18 36.59 -11.68 25.99
N SER A 19 36.68 -11.85 27.32
CA SER A 19 36.48 -13.14 27.97
C SER A 19 35.03 -13.40 28.40
N SER A 20 34.23 -12.36 28.66
CA SER A 20 32.86 -12.47 29.22
C SER A 20 31.78 -11.76 28.42
N GLY A 21 32.14 -11.16 27.27
CA GLY A 21 31.22 -10.40 26.44
C GLY A 21 30.81 -9.05 27.04
N ASN A 22 29.57 -8.61 26.79
CA ASN A 22 29.08 -7.34 27.32
C ASN A 22 28.69 -7.48 28.80
N LEU A 23 29.42 -6.80 29.67
CA LEU A 23 29.14 -6.71 31.09
C LEU A 23 28.40 -5.40 31.36
N ARG A 24 27.21 -5.47 31.98
CA ARG A 24 26.51 -4.29 32.46
C ARG A 24 27.28 -3.68 33.61
N VAL A 25 27.70 -2.43 33.45
CA VAL A 25 28.54 -1.74 34.45
C VAL A 25 27.68 -0.87 35.34
N ASP A 26 26.67 -0.19 34.77
CA ASP A 26 25.84 0.73 35.53
C ASP A 26 24.46 0.92 34.84
N SER A 27 23.44 1.26 35.65
CA SER A 27 22.12 1.68 35.21
C SER A 27 21.98 3.17 35.44
N ILE A 28 22.08 3.97 34.38
CA ILE A 28 22.05 5.43 34.48
C ILE A 28 20.67 5.93 34.83
N SER A 29 19.63 5.30 34.24
CA SER A 29 18.22 5.62 34.55
C SER A 29 17.32 4.46 34.19
N ASP A 30 16.34 4.18 35.03
CA ASP A 30 15.20 3.29 34.80
C ASP A 30 13.94 4.06 35.20
N VAL A 31 13.26 4.63 34.18
CA VAL A 31 12.02 5.38 34.37
C VAL A 31 10.90 4.62 33.72
N LYS A 32 9.97 4.20 34.56
CA LYS A 32 8.82 3.39 34.15
C LYS A 32 7.52 4.21 34.09
N ASP A 33 6.58 3.72 33.27
CA ASP A 33 5.21 4.29 33.15
C ASP A 33 5.18 5.79 32.80
N ILE A 34 6.10 6.23 31.93
CA ILE A 34 6.09 7.60 31.44
C ILE A 34 4.84 7.78 30.59
N LYS A 35 3.89 8.57 31.10
CA LYS A 35 2.66 8.89 30.40
C LYS A 35 2.92 10.01 29.39
N GLY A 36 2.37 9.86 28.19
CA GLY A 36 2.48 10.86 27.14
C GLY A 36 1.42 10.70 26.06
N LYS A 37 1.47 11.59 25.09
CA LYS A 37 0.59 11.56 23.92
C LYS A 37 1.40 11.39 22.65
N VAL A 38 0.86 10.60 21.73
CA VAL A 38 1.31 10.52 20.34
C VAL A 38 0.27 11.23 19.50
N GLU A 39 0.65 12.32 18.86
CA GLU A 39 -0.21 13.09 17.98
C GLU A 39 0.04 12.66 16.54
N LEU A 40 -0.99 12.08 15.92
CA LEU A 40 -0.91 11.61 14.54
C LEU A 40 -1.29 12.72 13.56
N PRO A 41 -0.62 12.80 12.41
CA PRO A 41 -0.87 13.81 11.40
C PRO A 41 -2.28 13.66 10.79
N ALA A 42 -2.82 14.77 10.30
CA ALA A 42 -4.02 14.76 9.47
C ALA A 42 -3.65 14.36 8.04
N THR A 43 -4.47 13.49 7.44
CA THR A 43 -4.36 13.08 6.04
C THR A 43 -5.63 13.49 5.30
N TYR A 44 -5.46 14.14 4.17
CA TYR A 44 -6.54 14.54 3.26
C TYR A 44 -6.36 13.81 1.94
N THR A 45 -7.42 13.19 1.46
CA THR A 45 -7.43 12.52 0.16
C THR A 45 -8.61 13.01 -0.66
N VAL A 46 -8.33 13.37 -1.91
CA VAL A 46 -9.33 13.72 -2.92
C VAL A 46 -9.07 12.85 -4.13
N GLY A 47 -10.13 12.23 -4.64
CA GLY A 47 -10.03 11.34 -5.80
C GLY A 47 -11.17 11.54 -6.79
N ILE A 48 -10.90 11.19 -8.03
CA ILE A 48 -11.88 11.13 -9.13
C ILE A 48 -11.79 9.77 -9.80
N LEU A 49 -12.94 9.22 -10.15
CA LEU A 49 -13.05 7.96 -10.90
C LEU A 49 -14.01 8.17 -12.06
N LEU A 50 -13.55 7.80 -13.25
CA LEU A 50 -14.34 7.75 -14.46
C LEU A 50 -14.38 6.31 -14.95
N GLN A 51 -15.58 5.84 -15.35
CA GLN A 51 -15.72 4.48 -15.81
C GLN A 51 -16.73 4.35 -16.96
N LYS A 52 -16.44 3.41 -17.86
CA LYS A 52 -17.36 2.90 -18.86
C LYS A 52 -17.47 1.39 -18.70
N PHE A 53 -18.68 0.89 -18.51
CA PHE A 53 -18.90 -0.55 -18.40
C PHE A 53 -18.77 -1.25 -19.76
N ALA A 54 -18.17 -2.43 -19.75
CA ALA A 54 -18.14 -3.29 -20.93
C ALA A 54 -19.56 -3.82 -21.25
N VAL A 55 -19.91 -3.83 -22.54
CA VAL A 55 -21.14 -4.45 -23.03
C VAL A 55 -20.77 -5.74 -23.75
N PRO A 56 -21.27 -6.92 -23.31
CA PRO A 56 -20.94 -8.19 -23.94
C PRO A 56 -21.13 -8.17 -25.45
N ASN A 57 -20.14 -8.63 -26.20
CA ASN A 57 -20.09 -8.71 -27.66
C ASN A 57 -20.25 -7.38 -28.42
N LYS A 58 -20.29 -6.23 -27.74
CA LYS A 58 -20.44 -4.92 -28.36
C LYS A 58 -19.29 -3.99 -28.07
N GLU A 59 -19.04 -3.68 -26.80
CA GLU A 59 -18.10 -2.63 -26.41
C GLU A 59 -17.23 -3.08 -25.24
N GLY A 60 -15.97 -2.66 -25.27
CA GLY A 60 -15.06 -2.78 -24.13
C GLY A 60 -15.36 -1.76 -23.04
N GLY A 61 -14.96 -2.07 -21.82
CA GLY A 61 -15.02 -1.17 -20.68
C GLY A 61 -13.66 -0.60 -20.31
N TRP A 62 -13.68 0.50 -19.57
CA TRP A 62 -12.48 1.08 -19.01
C TRP A 62 -12.78 1.79 -17.69
N ILE A 63 -11.77 1.89 -16.86
CA ILE A 63 -11.78 2.67 -15.61
C ILE A 63 -10.53 3.53 -15.61
N LEU A 64 -10.69 4.79 -15.25
CA LEU A 64 -9.60 5.72 -14.97
C LEU A 64 -9.82 6.31 -13.58
N ALA A 65 -8.78 6.33 -12.76
CA ALA A 65 -8.82 6.88 -11.43
C ALA A 65 -7.61 7.76 -11.18
N ALA A 66 -7.80 8.82 -10.42
CA ALA A 66 -6.74 9.68 -9.95
C ALA A 66 -7.02 10.08 -8.50
N ASP A 67 -6.05 9.88 -7.61
CA ASP A 67 -6.12 10.21 -6.20
C ASP A 67 -4.94 11.12 -5.82
N TYR A 68 -5.25 12.23 -5.17
CA TYR A 68 -4.28 13.08 -4.52
C TYR A 68 -4.42 12.96 -3.01
N THR A 69 -3.33 12.63 -2.35
CA THR A 69 -3.28 12.52 -0.89
C THR A 69 -2.22 13.46 -0.35
N GLN A 70 -2.55 14.20 0.70
CA GLN A 70 -1.63 15.05 1.44
C GLN A 70 -1.68 14.70 2.92
N THR A 71 -0.50 14.49 3.53
CA THR A 71 -0.36 14.22 4.97
C THR A 71 0.51 15.30 5.62
N ARG A 72 0.01 15.86 6.73
CA ARG A 72 0.64 16.96 7.46
C ARG A 72 1.54 16.41 8.57
N TRP A 73 2.67 15.80 8.20
CA TRP A 73 3.62 15.22 9.15
C TRP A 73 4.29 16.24 10.06
N ASP A 74 4.31 17.52 9.71
CA ASP A 74 4.78 18.59 10.60
C ASP A 74 3.99 18.69 11.90
N ASP A 75 2.76 18.18 11.94
CA ASP A 75 1.91 18.13 13.12
C ASP A 75 2.15 16.89 14.00
N TYR A 76 2.98 15.95 13.54
CA TYR A 76 3.32 14.75 14.31
C TYR A 76 4.11 15.11 15.58
N ARG A 77 3.70 14.54 16.71
CA ARG A 77 4.41 14.67 17.98
C ARG A 77 4.47 13.32 18.68
N PHE A 78 5.64 12.98 19.14
CA PHE A 78 5.86 11.81 20.00
C PHE A 78 6.29 12.31 21.39
N TYR A 79 5.40 12.17 22.37
CA TYR A 79 5.60 12.70 23.72
C TYR A 79 5.96 14.21 23.74
N GLY A 80 5.27 15.00 22.89
CA GLY A 80 5.50 16.43 22.72
C GLY A 80 6.75 16.80 21.92
N GLN A 81 7.57 15.83 21.53
CA GLN A 81 8.77 16.06 20.72
C GLN A 81 8.46 15.98 19.22
N LYS A 82 9.05 16.89 18.45
CA LYS A 82 8.97 16.89 16.99
C LYS A 82 10.02 15.91 16.44
N ASP A 83 9.60 15.08 15.49
CA ASP A 83 10.48 14.17 14.77
C ASP A 83 10.97 14.78 13.45
N SER A 84 11.98 14.16 12.81
CA SER A 84 12.56 14.56 11.53
C SER A 84 11.68 14.16 10.34
N VAL A 85 10.37 14.38 10.44
CA VAL A 85 9.39 14.09 9.41
C VAL A 85 8.87 15.39 8.79
N LYS A 86 8.48 15.33 7.52
CA LYS A 86 7.93 16.47 6.77
C LYS A 86 6.63 16.13 6.10
N ASN A 87 5.84 17.17 5.85
CA ASN A 87 4.64 17.07 5.03
C ASN A 87 4.97 16.43 3.69
N ASN A 88 4.16 15.46 3.33
CA ASN A 88 4.26 14.79 2.05
C ASN A 88 2.93 14.84 1.29
N TRP A 89 3.01 14.65 -0.01
CA TRP A 89 1.87 14.44 -0.87
C TRP A 89 2.15 13.25 -1.79
N SER A 90 1.10 12.60 -2.25
CA SER A 90 1.22 11.58 -3.27
C SER A 90 0.10 11.70 -4.29
N LEU A 91 0.45 11.59 -5.57
CA LEU A 91 -0.48 11.45 -6.69
C LEU A 91 -0.46 10.00 -7.15
N ARG A 92 -1.63 9.38 -7.18
CA ARG A 92 -1.82 8.02 -7.68
C ARG A 92 -2.73 8.08 -8.89
N LEU A 93 -2.27 7.49 -9.99
CA LEU A 93 -3.06 7.35 -11.22
C LEU A 93 -3.25 5.88 -11.49
N GLY A 94 -4.46 5.49 -11.84
CA GLY A 94 -4.79 4.11 -12.14
C GLY A 94 -5.70 3.99 -13.36
N GLY A 95 -5.55 2.91 -14.09
CA GLY A 95 -6.40 2.58 -15.22
C GLY A 95 -6.64 1.09 -15.33
N GLN A 96 -7.83 0.73 -15.79
CA GLN A 96 -8.18 -0.63 -16.19
C GLN A 96 -8.80 -0.61 -17.57
N LEU A 97 -8.37 -1.53 -18.42
CA LEU A 97 -8.96 -1.83 -19.70
C LEU A 97 -9.58 -3.22 -19.65
N SER A 98 -10.84 -3.31 -20.02
CA SER A 98 -11.57 -4.56 -20.18
C SER A 98 -11.98 -4.64 -21.66
N PRO A 99 -11.23 -5.37 -22.51
CA PRO A 99 -11.53 -5.47 -23.93
C PRO A 99 -12.93 -5.99 -24.18
N VAL A 100 -13.42 -5.89 -25.42
CA VAL A 100 -14.73 -6.46 -25.78
C VAL A 100 -14.71 -7.96 -25.52
N PRO A 101 -15.57 -8.49 -24.63
CA PRO A 101 -15.62 -9.91 -24.35
C PRO A 101 -15.95 -10.69 -25.63
N LYS A 102 -15.03 -11.53 -26.08
CA LYS A 102 -15.14 -12.39 -27.27
C LYS A 102 -14.75 -13.82 -26.90
N ARG A 103 -14.79 -14.70 -27.90
CA ARG A 103 -14.42 -16.10 -27.74
C ARG A 103 -12.92 -16.32 -27.39
N SER A 104 -12.06 -15.33 -27.69
CA SER A 104 -10.66 -15.36 -27.31
C SER A 104 -10.47 -15.13 -25.81
N TYR A 105 -9.64 -15.94 -25.16
CA TYR A 105 -9.33 -15.78 -23.74
C TYR A 105 -8.74 -14.40 -23.40
N PHE A 106 -7.84 -13.91 -24.24
CA PHE A 106 -7.18 -12.61 -24.04
C PHE A 106 -8.14 -11.42 -24.06
N SER A 107 -9.28 -11.53 -24.74
CA SER A 107 -10.30 -10.49 -24.77
C SER A 107 -11.15 -10.43 -23.48
N ASN A 108 -11.00 -11.41 -22.60
CA ASN A 108 -11.70 -11.47 -21.32
C ASN A 108 -10.78 -11.09 -20.14
N ILE A 109 -9.50 -10.81 -20.40
CA ILE A 109 -8.53 -10.38 -19.39
C ILE A 109 -8.76 -8.90 -19.09
N ALA A 110 -8.78 -8.55 -17.80
CA ALA A 110 -8.72 -7.16 -17.36
C ALA A 110 -7.25 -6.73 -17.21
N TYR A 111 -6.84 -5.73 -17.99
CA TYR A 111 -5.50 -5.15 -17.96
C TYR A 111 -5.51 -3.91 -17.08
N ARG A 112 -4.59 -3.85 -16.11
CA ARG A 112 -4.52 -2.77 -15.12
C ARG A 112 -3.15 -2.12 -15.15
N PHE A 113 -3.15 -0.79 -15.02
CA PHE A 113 -1.95 0.02 -14.97
C PHE A 113 -2.09 1.01 -13.83
N GLY A 114 -0.99 1.29 -13.16
CA GLY A 114 -0.95 2.28 -12.11
C GLY A 114 0.40 2.96 -12.04
N CYS A 115 0.39 4.20 -11.57
CA CYS A 115 1.60 4.88 -11.16
C CYS A 115 1.37 5.66 -9.87
N VAL A 116 2.41 5.79 -9.09
CA VAL A 116 2.46 6.61 -7.89
C VAL A 116 3.67 7.50 -7.93
N LEU A 117 3.50 8.76 -7.59
CA LEU A 117 4.59 9.74 -7.51
C LEU A 117 4.34 10.70 -6.35
N GLY A 118 5.44 11.19 -5.77
CA GLY A 118 5.41 12.14 -4.67
C GLY A 118 6.69 12.12 -3.86
N PRO A 119 6.87 13.05 -2.93
CA PRO A 119 7.94 12.99 -1.93
C PRO A 119 7.57 12.03 -0.81
N ASP A 120 8.58 11.40 -0.22
CA ASP A 120 8.42 10.65 1.03
C ASP A 120 8.33 11.60 2.25
N TYR A 121 7.75 11.12 3.34
CA TYR A 121 7.70 11.86 4.60
C TYR A 121 9.01 11.78 5.40
N ILE A 122 9.86 10.78 5.13
CA ILE A 122 11.18 10.63 5.74
C ILE A 122 12.19 11.48 5.00
N ARG A 123 13.02 12.21 5.77
CA ARG A 123 14.12 12.99 5.25
C ARG A 123 15.46 12.42 5.71
N VAL A 124 16.29 12.04 4.73
CA VAL A 124 17.67 11.62 4.97
C VAL A 124 18.58 12.57 4.17
N GLY A 125 18.99 13.67 4.81
CA GLY A 125 19.65 14.78 4.12
C GLY A 125 18.67 15.56 3.25
N ASN A 126 18.41 15.10 2.03
CA ASN A 126 17.43 15.65 1.09
C ASN A 126 16.09 14.91 1.16
N THR A 127 15.04 15.49 0.59
CA THR A 127 13.74 14.84 0.44
C THR A 127 13.86 13.67 -0.53
N LEU A 128 13.38 12.49 -0.13
CA LEU A 128 13.36 11.31 -0.98
C LEU A 128 12.15 11.39 -1.92
N SER A 129 12.37 11.32 -3.23
CA SER A 129 11.29 11.17 -4.20
C SER A 129 10.85 9.72 -4.28
N GLN A 130 9.55 9.50 -4.43
CA GLN A 130 8.97 8.18 -4.68
C GLN A 130 8.35 8.14 -6.07
N LEU A 131 8.69 7.13 -6.84
CA LEU A 131 8.12 6.83 -8.14
C LEU A 131 7.83 5.34 -8.23
N GLY A 132 6.60 4.98 -8.53
CA GLY A 132 6.20 3.59 -8.66
C GLY A 132 5.33 3.35 -9.89
N PHE A 133 5.49 2.18 -10.49
CA PHE A 133 4.66 1.68 -11.58
C PHE A 133 4.11 0.32 -11.23
N THR A 134 2.84 0.09 -11.57
CA THR A 134 2.16 -1.18 -11.36
C THR A 134 1.54 -1.63 -12.68
N PHE A 135 1.71 -2.91 -12.98
CA PHE A 135 1.01 -3.61 -14.05
C PHE A 135 0.27 -4.80 -13.48
N GLY A 136 -1.01 -4.95 -13.81
CA GLY A 136 -1.85 -6.03 -13.30
C GLY A 136 -2.67 -6.71 -14.38
N LEU A 137 -2.96 -8.00 -14.14
CA LEU A 137 -3.82 -8.83 -14.97
C LEU A 137 -4.92 -9.44 -14.11
N GLY A 138 -6.17 -9.30 -14.54
CA GLY A 138 -7.30 -10.03 -13.98
C GLY A 138 -7.71 -11.14 -14.94
N LEU A 139 -7.34 -12.38 -14.60
CA LEU A 139 -7.55 -13.56 -15.43
C LEU A 139 -8.88 -14.23 -15.03
N PRO A 140 -9.92 -14.23 -15.88
CA PRO A 140 -11.16 -14.92 -15.58
C PRO A 140 -10.96 -16.43 -15.70
N VAL A 141 -11.37 -17.15 -14.65
CA VAL A 141 -11.39 -18.61 -14.65
C VAL A 141 -12.85 -19.07 -14.63
N PRO A 142 -13.36 -19.64 -15.71
CA PRO A 142 -14.73 -20.16 -15.72
C PRO A 142 -14.83 -21.40 -14.84
N ILE A 143 -15.71 -21.38 -13.83
CA ILE A 143 -15.86 -22.46 -12.85
C ILE A 143 -16.72 -23.59 -13.42
N SER A 144 -17.78 -23.26 -14.18
CA SER A 144 -18.71 -24.27 -14.69
C SER A 144 -19.43 -23.78 -15.95
N ARG A 145 -19.67 -24.70 -16.90
CA ARG A 145 -20.55 -24.44 -18.05
C ARG A 145 -22.01 -24.27 -17.66
N GLN A 146 -22.43 -24.79 -16.50
CA GLN A 146 -23.81 -24.75 -16.03
C GLN A 146 -24.13 -23.46 -15.26
N ALA A 147 -23.11 -22.70 -14.84
CA ALA A 147 -23.27 -21.44 -14.11
C ALA A 147 -22.42 -20.34 -14.78
N PRO A 148 -22.80 -19.83 -15.95
CA PRO A 148 -22.00 -18.87 -16.73
C PRO A 148 -21.82 -17.52 -16.04
N ASN A 149 -22.61 -17.22 -15.01
CA ASN A 149 -22.52 -15.99 -14.23
C ASN A 149 -21.56 -16.09 -13.04
N GLN A 150 -20.99 -17.27 -12.76
CA GLN A 150 -20.00 -17.48 -11.74
C GLN A 150 -18.60 -17.41 -12.34
N VAL A 151 -17.89 -16.34 -12.07
CA VAL A 151 -16.53 -16.14 -12.58
C VAL A 151 -15.59 -15.92 -11.40
N THR A 152 -14.61 -16.81 -11.29
CA THR A 152 -13.45 -16.61 -10.42
C THR A 152 -12.39 -15.82 -11.16
N PHE A 153 -11.77 -14.86 -10.50
CA PHE A 153 -10.63 -14.14 -11.06
C PHE A 153 -9.35 -14.52 -10.32
N VAL A 154 -8.32 -14.81 -11.09
CA VAL A 154 -6.94 -14.83 -10.62
C VAL A 154 -6.34 -13.47 -10.94
N ASN A 155 -5.98 -12.71 -9.92
CA ASN A 155 -5.39 -11.38 -10.06
C ASN A 155 -3.88 -11.49 -9.86
N MET A 156 -3.12 -11.00 -10.83
CA MET A 156 -1.66 -10.91 -10.78
C MET A 156 -1.27 -9.44 -10.87
N ALA A 157 -0.30 -9.02 -10.08
CA ALA A 157 0.24 -7.68 -10.16
C ALA A 157 1.76 -7.68 -9.99
N PHE A 158 2.41 -6.86 -10.79
CA PHE A 158 3.84 -6.56 -10.76
C PHE A 158 3.98 -5.09 -10.41
N GLU A 159 4.82 -4.80 -9.45
CA GLU A 159 5.05 -3.44 -8.96
C GLU A 159 6.54 -3.15 -8.90
N LEU A 160 6.93 -2.03 -9.45
CA LEU A 160 8.28 -1.48 -9.42
C LEU A 160 8.21 -0.13 -8.73
N ASN A 161 8.86 -0.01 -7.58
CA ASN A 161 8.94 1.25 -6.83
C ASN A 161 10.39 1.66 -6.67
N GLN A 162 10.66 2.92 -6.92
CA GLN A 162 11.92 3.58 -6.63
C GLN A 162 11.68 4.66 -5.58
N ARG A 163 12.53 4.70 -4.57
CA ARG A 163 12.55 5.69 -3.51
C ARG A 163 13.94 6.32 -3.45
N GLY A 164 14.00 7.64 -3.48
CA GLY A 164 15.24 8.39 -3.62
C GLY A 164 15.81 8.37 -5.04
N ASN A 165 16.83 9.18 -5.27
CA ASN A 165 17.55 9.30 -6.53
C ASN A 165 19.07 9.23 -6.29
N ASN A 166 19.87 9.47 -7.31
CA ASN A 166 21.33 9.39 -7.22
C ASN A 166 21.95 10.51 -6.33
N ASP A 167 21.21 11.59 -6.09
CA ASP A 167 21.66 12.73 -5.26
C ASP A 167 21.30 12.54 -3.78
N ASN A 168 20.57 11.49 -3.44
CA ASN A 168 20.19 11.14 -2.07
C ASN A 168 21.21 10.16 -1.46
N LEU A 169 21.39 10.25 -0.14
CA LEU A 169 22.17 9.27 0.62
C LEU A 169 21.56 7.87 0.60
N LEU A 170 20.26 7.78 0.32
CA LEU A 170 19.51 6.53 0.26
C LEU A 170 18.78 6.44 -1.06
N ARG A 171 18.95 5.32 -1.75
CA ARG A 171 18.19 4.92 -2.93
C ARG A 171 17.75 3.48 -2.76
N GLU A 172 16.46 3.25 -2.89
CA GLU A 172 15.85 1.93 -2.78
C GLU A 172 15.05 1.62 -4.05
N ASN A 173 15.22 0.39 -4.56
CA ASN A 173 14.39 -0.15 -5.62
C ASN A 173 13.67 -1.38 -5.06
N LEU A 174 12.35 -1.35 -5.10
CA LEU A 174 11.50 -2.43 -4.64
C LEU A 174 10.77 -3.04 -5.83
N PHE A 175 10.89 -4.36 -5.97
CA PHE A 175 10.05 -5.16 -6.84
C PHE A 175 9.10 -5.99 -5.99
N ARG A 176 7.80 -5.96 -6.33
CA ARG A 176 6.78 -6.79 -5.67
C ARG A 176 5.95 -7.52 -6.71
N PHE A 177 5.77 -8.80 -6.50
CA PHE A 177 4.79 -9.62 -7.20
C PHE A 177 3.66 -9.99 -6.24
N SER A 178 2.43 -9.82 -6.68
CA SER A 178 1.23 -10.16 -5.90
C SER A 178 0.33 -11.09 -6.69
N LEU A 179 -0.18 -12.11 -6.00
CA LEU A 179 -1.15 -13.06 -6.53
C LEU A 179 -2.38 -13.07 -5.62
N GLY A 180 -3.55 -12.92 -6.20
CA GLY A 180 -4.80 -12.90 -5.47
C GLY A 180 -5.89 -13.71 -6.18
N PHE A 181 -6.80 -14.27 -5.40
CA PHE A 181 -7.95 -15.03 -5.88
C PHE A 181 -9.24 -14.33 -5.46
N SER A 182 -10.14 -14.07 -6.41
CA SER A 182 -11.47 -13.54 -6.16
C SER A 182 -12.47 -14.61 -6.56
N LEU A 183 -13.05 -15.26 -5.57
CA LEU A 183 -14.05 -16.32 -5.77
C LEU A 183 -15.44 -15.68 -5.78
N SER A 184 -16.24 -16.02 -6.81
CA SER A 184 -17.66 -15.67 -6.86
C SER A 184 -18.47 -16.96 -6.83
N ASP A 185 -19.30 -17.11 -5.79
CA ASP A 185 -20.19 -18.25 -5.65
C ASP A 185 -21.57 -17.79 -5.21
N ILE A 186 -22.61 -18.59 -5.58
CA ILE A 186 -23.99 -18.36 -5.15
C ILE A 186 -24.26 -19.26 -3.93
N TRP A 187 -24.24 -18.62 -2.77
CA TRP A 187 -24.57 -19.29 -1.50
C TRP A 187 -26.09 -19.30 -1.34
N PHE A 188 -26.63 -20.39 -0.79
CA PHE A 188 -28.07 -20.55 -0.51
C PHE A 188 -29.00 -20.64 -1.73
N ALA A 189 -28.54 -21.24 -2.82
CA ALA A 189 -29.44 -21.59 -3.92
C ALA A 189 -30.47 -22.64 -3.44
N LYS A 190 -31.75 -22.24 -3.34
CA LYS A 190 -32.84 -23.15 -3.02
C LYS A 190 -33.06 -24.11 -4.19
N ARG A 191 -32.71 -25.40 -4.00
CA ARG A 191 -33.05 -26.42 -4.99
C ARG A 191 -34.57 -26.63 -4.99
N ARG A 192 -35.23 -26.41 -6.13
CA ARG A 192 -36.58 -26.89 -6.35
C ARG A 192 -36.48 -28.38 -6.62
N TYR A 193 -37.10 -29.15 -5.77
CA TYR A 193 -37.40 -30.54 -6.04
C TYR A 193 -38.77 -30.52 -6.74
N ASP A 194 -38.81 -30.88 -8.02
CA ASP A 194 -40.04 -31.22 -8.76
C ASP A 194 -40.35 -32.67 -8.49
#